data_1a34d3f4422f11944424863cee80cce3
#
_entry.id   1a34d3f4422f11944424863cee80cce3
#
_cell.length_a   1.000
_cell.length_b   1.000
_cell.length_c   1.000
_cell.angle_alpha   90.00
_cell.angle_beta   90.00
_cell.angle_gamma   90.00
#
_symmetry.space_group_name_H-M   'P 1'
#
loop_
_entity.id
_entity.type
_entity.pdbx_description
1 polymer ?
#
loop_
_entity_poly.entity_id
_entity_poly.type
_entity_poly.pdbx_seq_one_letter_code
_entity_poly.pdbx_strand_id
1 'polypeptide(L)'
;MAYQSNEKNIYLYAWTRLLYSLLVAADYYATSEFMNGYENNDYGNVNNIDNIINEYENNDVQKSIRNYEKNIKRLDEEQLAKVNKDTVIGNIKGINVLRTEMFLETEYNLKNNIDSKIFYLEAPTGSGKSNTAFNLSFQLLKKSDYCKKIFYVYPFNTLVEQNMNSMEKIFGQKQDIMSNI
;
A
#
# COMPACT_ATOMS: atom_id res chain seq x y z
N MET A 1 35.18 -19.62 2.60
CA MET A 1 34.24 -20.47 3.36
C MET A 1 33.41 -19.75 4.39
N ALA A 2 33.81 -18.65 5.03
CA ALA A 2 33.01 -17.92 6.03
C ALA A 2 31.77 -17.17 5.45
N TYR A 3 31.85 -16.72 4.21
CA TYR A 3 30.73 -15.95 3.57
C TYR A 3 29.49 -16.81 3.31
N GLN A 4 29.68 -18.05 2.86
CA GLN A 4 28.55 -18.98 2.61
C GLN A 4 27.84 -19.46 3.87
N SER A 5 28.51 -19.45 5.03
CA SER A 5 27.88 -19.81 6.31
C SER A 5 26.94 -18.71 6.82
N ASN A 6 27.27 -17.44 6.58
CA ASN A 6 26.43 -16.30 6.98
C ASN A 6 25.14 -16.22 6.17
N GLU A 7 25.17 -16.45 4.87
CA GLU A 7 23.97 -16.47 4.04
C GLU A 7 22.99 -17.56 4.49
N LYS A 8 23.47 -18.79 4.72
CA LYS A 8 22.63 -19.88 5.22
C LYS A 8 21.98 -19.54 6.57
N ASN A 9 22.70 -18.87 7.45
CA ASN A 9 22.17 -18.45 8.75
C ASN A 9 21.10 -17.37 8.61
N ILE A 10 21.23 -16.45 7.66
CA ILE A 10 20.23 -15.42 7.37
C ILE A 10 18.95 -16.06 6.81
N TYR A 11 19.09 -16.99 5.86
CA TYR A 11 17.94 -17.73 5.33
C TYR A 11 17.26 -18.57 6.40
N LEU A 12 18.01 -19.27 7.24
CA LEU A 12 17.47 -20.07 8.33
C LEU A 12 16.72 -19.17 9.33
N TYR A 13 17.29 -18.03 9.69
CA TYR A 13 16.65 -17.04 10.54
C TYR A 13 15.34 -16.52 9.93
N ALA A 14 15.37 -16.11 8.67
CA ALA A 14 14.18 -15.63 7.96
C ALA A 14 13.08 -16.70 7.89
N TRP A 15 13.44 -17.95 7.58
CA TRP A 15 12.53 -19.08 7.58
C TRP A 15 11.93 -19.36 8.95
N THR A 16 12.74 -19.35 10.00
CA THR A 16 12.26 -19.55 11.37
C THR A 16 11.28 -18.47 11.78
N ARG A 17 11.56 -17.22 11.45
CA ARG A 17 10.66 -16.08 11.71
C ARG A 17 9.35 -16.19 10.94
N LEU A 18 9.43 -16.58 9.67
CA LEU A 18 8.23 -16.82 8.85
C LEU A 18 7.37 -17.93 9.42
N LEU A 19 7.97 -19.09 9.72
CA LEU A 19 7.24 -20.22 10.30
C LEU A 19 6.61 -19.87 11.64
N TYR A 20 7.35 -19.15 12.49
CA TYR A 20 6.82 -18.67 13.76
C TYR A 20 5.62 -17.72 13.57
N SER A 21 5.74 -16.77 12.63
CA SER A 21 4.64 -15.86 12.32
C SER A 21 3.40 -16.58 11.79
N LEU A 22 3.58 -17.59 10.95
CA LEU A 22 2.50 -18.42 10.44
C LEU A 22 1.83 -19.23 11.54
N LEU A 23 2.63 -19.77 12.46
CA LEU A 23 2.11 -20.54 13.60
C LEU A 23 1.27 -19.65 14.53
N VAL A 24 1.79 -18.47 14.89
CA VAL A 24 1.09 -17.49 15.72
C VAL A 24 -0.20 -17.01 15.03
N ALA A 25 -0.14 -16.73 13.73
CA ALA A 25 -1.32 -16.37 12.96
C ALA A 25 -2.37 -17.49 12.95
N ALA A 26 -1.95 -18.74 12.72
CA ALA A 26 -2.85 -19.88 12.71
C ALA A 26 -3.53 -20.10 14.08
N ASP A 27 -2.77 -19.97 15.17
CA ASP A 27 -3.32 -20.06 16.53
C ASP A 27 -4.32 -18.94 16.82
N TYR A 28 -3.98 -17.71 16.45
CA TYR A 28 -4.86 -16.56 16.60
C TYR A 28 -6.16 -16.73 15.80
N TYR A 29 -6.07 -17.14 14.54
CA TYR A 29 -7.23 -17.36 13.68
C TYR A 29 -8.08 -18.50 14.23
N ALA A 30 -7.49 -19.63 14.59
CA ALA A 30 -8.23 -20.77 15.15
C ALA A 30 -8.96 -20.40 16.45
N THR A 31 -8.30 -19.63 17.33
CA THR A 31 -8.90 -19.15 18.59
C THR A 31 -10.03 -18.17 18.31
N SER A 32 -9.83 -17.22 17.42
CA SER A 32 -10.87 -16.25 17.05
C SER A 32 -12.08 -16.93 16.41
N GLU A 33 -11.85 -17.89 15.52
CA GLU A 33 -12.89 -18.70 14.88
C GLU A 33 -13.69 -19.50 15.90
N PHE A 34 -13.01 -20.11 16.86
CA PHE A 34 -13.65 -20.83 17.96
C PHE A 34 -14.49 -19.93 18.85
N MET A 35 -14.01 -18.72 19.15
CA MET A 35 -14.68 -17.78 20.06
C MET A 35 -15.88 -17.07 19.42
N ASN A 36 -15.80 -16.78 18.11
CA ASN A 36 -16.79 -15.98 17.38
C ASN A 36 -17.76 -16.82 16.52
N GLY A 37 -17.54 -18.15 16.43
CA GLY A 37 -18.32 -19.06 15.60
C GLY A 37 -17.85 -19.10 14.14
N TYR A 38 -18.24 -20.17 13.44
CA TYR A 38 -17.80 -20.46 12.06
C TYR A 38 -18.64 -19.76 10.99
N GLU A 39 -19.54 -18.86 11.36
CA GLU A 39 -20.64 -18.46 10.46
C GLU A 39 -20.18 -17.68 9.24
N ASN A 40 -18.99 -17.10 9.22
CA ASN A 40 -18.65 -16.20 8.12
C ASN A 40 -17.45 -16.59 7.28
N ASN A 41 -16.58 -17.52 7.65
CA ASN A 41 -15.33 -17.81 6.91
C ASN A 41 -14.45 -16.55 6.63
N ASP A 42 -14.65 -15.49 7.41
CA ASP A 42 -14.18 -14.14 7.08
C ASP A 42 -12.76 -13.84 7.57
N TYR A 43 -12.10 -14.84 8.13
CA TYR A 43 -10.77 -14.66 8.70
C TYR A 43 -9.72 -14.37 7.66
N GLY A 44 -9.32 -13.11 7.61
CA GLY A 44 -8.26 -12.64 6.75
C GLY A 44 -8.56 -12.75 5.25
N ASN A 45 -9.76 -13.17 4.90
CA ASN A 45 -10.27 -13.13 3.53
C ASN A 45 -11.19 -11.93 3.41
N VAL A 46 -10.70 -10.88 2.85
CA VAL A 46 -11.55 -9.83 2.37
C VAL A 46 -12.30 -10.41 1.17
N ASN A 47 -13.54 -10.85 1.37
CA ASN A 47 -14.38 -11.47 0.34
C ASN A 47 -14.70 -10.52 -0.83
N ASN A 48 -14.25 -9.27 -0.75
CA ASN A 48 -14.50 -8.22 -1.73
C ASN A 48 -13.31 -7.29 -1.91
N ILE A 49 -12.11 -7.83 -2.12
CA ILE A 49 -10.92 -7.02 -2.38
C ILE A 49 -11.13 -6.06 -3.56
N ASP A 50 -11.87 -6.48 -4.57
CA ASP A 50 -12.20 -5.67 -5.73
C ASP A 50 -13.08 -4.46 -5.35
N ASN A 51 -14.01 -4.61 -4.42
CA ASN A 51 -14.81 -3.49 -3.93
C ASN A 51 -13.95 -2.49 -3.15
N ILE A 52 -13.01 -2.97 -2.33
CA ILE A 52 -12.06 -2.13 -1.59
C ILE A 52 -11.17 -1.35 -2.56
N ILE A 53 -10.61 -2.03 -3.56
CA ILE A 53 -9.80 -1.39 -4.59
C ILE A 53 -10.63 -0.36 -5.35
N ASN A 54 -11.85 -0.68 -5.72
CA ASN A 54 -12.76 0.23 -6.42
C ASN A 54 -13.11 1.45 -5.56
N GLU A 55 -13.40 1.28 -4.28
CA GLU A 55 -13.63 2.40 -3.37
C GLU A 55 -12.39 3.28 -3.21
N TYR A 56 -11.21 2.68 -3.08
CA TYR A 56 -9.95 3.42 -3.03
C TYR A 56 -9.71 4.22 -4.31
N GLU A 57 -9.87 3.62 -5.48
CA GLU A 57 -9.69 4.28 -6.78
C GLU A 57 -10.71 5.41 -7.02
N ASN A 58 -11.86 5.35 -6.38
CA ASN A 58 -12.95 6.34 -6.52
C ASN A 58 -13.03 7.35 -5.39
N ASN A 59 -12.12 7.33 -4.43
CA ASN A 59 -12.10 8.34 -3.37
C ASN A 59 -11.68 9.73 -3.90
N ASP A 60 -11.95 10.77 -3.13
CA ASP A 60 -11.70 12.15 -3.56
C ASP A 60 -10.21 12.47 -3.77
N VAL A 61 -9.33 11.80 -3.02
CA VAL A 61 -7.88 11.96 -3.18
C VAL A 61 -7.45 11.40 -4.55
N GLN A 62 -7.90 10.20 -4.90
CA GLN A 62 -7.60 9.60 -6.20
C GLN A 62 -8.19 10.42 -7.35
N LYS A 63 -9.43 10.89 -7.23
CA LYS A 63 -10.03 11.79 -8.22
C LYS A 63 -9.21 13.05 -8.43
N SER A 64 -8.71 13.64 -7.35
CA SER A 64 -7.86 14.83 -7.40
C SER A 64 -6.53 14.54 -8.10
N ILE A 65 -5.88 13.41 -7.79
CA ILE A 65 -4.64 12.97 -8.45
C ILE A 65 -4.87 12.75 -9.95
N ARG A 66 -5.95 12.06 -10.34
CA ARG A 66 -6.26 11.82 -11.76
C ARG A 66 -6.63 13.11 -12.51
N ASN A 67 -7.27 14.04 -11.82
CA ASN A 67 -7.54 15.36 -12.40
C ASN A 67 -6.23 16.14 -12.61
N TYR A 68 -5.32 16.13 -11.64
CA TYR A 68 -3.98 16.70 -11.79
C TYR A 68 -3.26 16.10 -13.00
N GLU A 69 -3.18 14.78 -13.12
CA GLU A 69 -2.54 14.07 -14.23
C GLU A 69 -3.10 14.49 -15.58
N LYS A 70 -4.43 14.61 -15.69
CA LYS A 70 -5.07 15.06 -16.93
C LYS A 70 -4.71 16.51 -17.27
N ASN A 71 -4.61 17.37 -16.27
CA ASN A 71 -4.27 18.78 -16.49
C ASN A 71 -2.80 18.95 -16.87
N ILE A 72 -1.87 18.24 -16.22
CA ILE A 72 -0.45 18.26 -16.58
C ILE A 72 -0.23 17.77 -18.01
N LYS A 73 -0.87 16.69 -18.42
CA LYS A 73 -0.77 16.16 -19.79
C LYS A 73 -1.31 17.10 -20.89
N ARG A 74 -2.05 18.13 -20.51
CA ARG A 74 -2.58 19.14 -21.44
C ARG A 74 -1.66 20.37 -21.56
N LEU A 75 -0.67 20.50 -20.68
CA LEU A 75 0.26 21.62 -20.71
C LEU A 75 1.34 21.36 -21.76
N ASP A 76 1.71 22.42 -22.48
CA ASP A 76 2.88 22.39 -23.33
C ASP A 76 4.19 22.56 -22.55
N GLU A 77 5.34 22.41 -23.21
CA GLU A 77 6.65 22.47 -22.56
C GLU A 77 6.91 23.82 -21.87
N GLU A 78 6.46 24.92 -22.48
CA GLU A 78 6.63 26.26 -21.93
C GLU A 78 5.77 26.47 -20.68
N GLN A 79 4.56 25.95 -20.68
CA GLN A 79 3.65 25.97 -19.53
C GLN A 79 4.18 25.07 -18.41
N LEU A 80 4.68 23.88 -18.74
CA LEU A 80 5.28 22.96 -17.77
C LEU A 80 6.50 23.57 -17.08
N ALA A 81 7.34 24.29 -17.82
CA ALA A 81 8.51 24.97 -17.26
C ALA A 81 8.14 26.07 -16.24
N LYS A 82 6.93 26.59 -16.31
CA LYS A 82 6.40 27.60 -15.37
C LYS A 82 5.71 27.02 -14.15
N VAL A 83 5.48 25.68 -14.11
CA VAL A 83 4.87 25.01 -12.99
C VAL A 83 5.85 25.00 -11.81
N ASN A 84 5.39 25.45 -10.65
CA ASN A 84 6.14 25.43 -9.41
C ASN A 84 5.22 25.07 -8.24
N LYS A 85 5.79 25.01 -7.03
CA LYS A 85 5.04 24.62 -5.82
C LYS A 85 3.82 25.51 -5.50
N ASP A 86 3.79 26.74 -6.04
CA ASP A 86 2.71 27.69 -5.82
C ASP A 86 1.65 27.64 -6.93
N THR A 87 1.94 26.91 -8.02
CA THR A 87 1.01 26.73 -9.14
C THR A 87 -0.12 25.80 -8.73
N VAL A 88 -1.36 26.24 -9.00
CA VAL A 88 -2.53 25.38 -8.82
C VAL A 88 -2.81 24.63 -10.10
N ILE A 89 -2.74 23.31 -10.05
CA ILE A 89 -3.05 22.43 -11.18
C ILE A 89 -4.24 21.56 -10.81
N GLY A 90 -5.34 21.76 -11.51
CA GLY A 90 -6.62 21.23 -11.07
C GLY A 90 -7.01 21.87 -9.72
N ASN A 91 -7.11 21.06 -8.69
CA ASN A 91 -7.39 21.50 -7.30
C ASN A 91 -6.21 21.23 -6.34
N ILE A 92 -5.03 20.90 -6.87
CA ILE A 92 -3.82 20.57 -6.10
C ILE A 92 -2.86 21.75 -6.12
N LYS A 93 -2.31 22.08 -4.95
CA LYS A 93 -1.33 23.17 -4.76
C LYS A 93 -0.32 22.84 -3.66
N GLY A 94 0.78 23.57 -3.65
CA GLY A 94 1.80 23.52 -2.61
C GLY A 94 2.49 22.15 -2.54
N ILE A 95 2.75 21.66 -1.33
CA ILE A 95 3.43 20.38 -1.11
C ILE A 95 2.67 19.19 -1.74
N ASN A 96 1.38 19.32 -1.96
CA ASN A 96 0.59 18.25 -2.56
C ASN A 96 0.89 18.07 -4.06
N VAL A 97 1.44 19.07 -4.73
CA VAL A 97 1.95 18.92 -6.10
C VAL A 97 3.07 17.88 -6.10
N LEU A 98 4.09 18.06 -5.26
CA LEU A 98 5.22 17.12 -5.15
C LEU A 98 4.78 15.72 -4.73
N ARG A 99 3.83 15.63 -3.79
CA ARG A 99 3.24 14.34 -3.38
C ARG A 99 2.54 13.63 -4.53
N THR A 100 1.82 14.38 -5.35
CA THR A 100 1.09 13.85 -6.49
C THR A 100 2.06 13.41 -7.59
N GLU A 101 3.09 14.19 -7.85
CA GLU A 101 4.14 13.83 -8.83
C GLU A 101 4.85 12.54 -8.39
N MET A 102 5.29 12.44 -7.14
CA MET A 102 5.88 11.21 -6.60
C MET A 102 4.92 10.02 -6.74
N PHE A 103 3.65 10.21 -6.42
CA PHE A 103 2.64 9.17 -6.55
C PHE A 103 2.50 8.66 -8.00
N LEU A 104 2.40 9.56 -8.96
CA LEU A 104 2.27 9.23 -10.38
C LEU A 104 3.55 8.60 -10.94
N GLU A 105 4.71 9.11 -10.56
CA GLU A 105 6.01 8.55 -10.95
C GLU A 105 6.18 7.12 -10.44
N THR A 106 5.82 6.86 -9.19
CA THR A 106 5.89 5.51 -8.62
C THR A 106 4.92 4.54 -9.29
N GLU A 107 3.71 4.97 -9.66
CA GLU A 107 2.79 4.15 -10.46
C GLU A 107 3.36 3.81 -11.84
N TYR A 108 3.97 4.79 -12.49
CA TYR A 108 4.59 4.59 -13.79
C TYR A 108 5.75 3.59 -13.71
N ASN A 109 6.61 3.74 -12.69
CA ASN A 109 7.74 2.85 -12.46
C ASN A 109 7.28 1.42 -12.13
N LEU A 110 6.25 1.26 -11.31
CA LEU A 110 5.65 -0.04 -11.02
C LEU A 110 5.14 -0.71 -12.30
N LYS A 111 4.39 0.04 -13.12
CA LYS A 111 3.83 -0.48 -14.37
C LYS A 111 4.88 -1.00 -15.32
N ASN A 112 6.03 -0.33 -15.40
CA ASN A 112 7.12 -0.72 -16.29
C ASN A 112 7.97 -1.86 -15.74
N ASN A 113 7.85 -2.18 -14.45
CA ASN A 113 8.64 -3.21 -13.76
C ASN A 113 7.74 -4.21 -13.00
N ILE A 114 6.57 -4.49 -13.52
CA ILE A 114 5.54 -5.29 -12.82
C ILE A 114 6.02 -6.70 -12.43
N ASP A 115 6.95 -7.25 -13.19
CA ASP A 115 7.52 -8.58 -12.97
C ASP A 115 8.63 -8.60 -11.91
N SER A 116 9.05 -7.44 -11.42
CA SER A 116 10.03 -7.35 -10.34
C SER A 116 9.44 -7.87 -9.04
N LYS A 117 10.26 -8.61 -8.26
CA LYS A 117 9.82 -9.19 -6.99
C LYS A 117 10.07 -8.30 -5.80
N ILE A 118 10.94 -7.30 -5.94
CA ILE A 118 11.34 -6.40 -4.86
C ILE A 118 11.28 -4.97 -5.39
N PHE A 119 10.62 -4.11 -4.63
CA PHE A 119 10.50 -2.69 -4.89
C PHE A 119 10.96 -1.90 -3.67
N TYR A 120 11.64 -0.80 -3.89
CA TYR A 120 12.04 0.14 -2.85
C TYR A 120 11.30 1.47 -3.05
N LEU A 121 10.66 1.96 -1.99
CA LEU A 121 10.05 3.29 -1.96
C LEU A 121 10.79 4.13 -0.93
N GLU A 122 11.64 5.02 -1.41
CA GLU A 122 12.40 5.94 -0.58
C GLU A 122 11.90 7.37 -0.81
N ALA A 123 11.54 8.06 0.25
CA ALA A 123 11.09 9.44 0.19
C ALA A 123 11.17 10.09 1.58
N PRO A 124 11.24 11.44 1.67
CA PRO A 124 11.28 12.15 2.95
C PRO A 124 10.07 11.89 3.83
N THR A 125 10.22 12.16 5.13
CA THR A 125 9.08 12.14 6.07
C THR A 125 8.03 13.17 5.62
N GLY A 126 6.76 12.79 5.70
CA GLY A 126 5.66 13.67 5.28
C GLY A 126 5.40 13.74 3.77
N SER A 127 6.16 13.00 2.94
CA SER A 127 5.98 12.96 1.48
C SER A 127 4.74 12.19 0.99
N GLY A 128 4.02 11.50 1.87
CA GLY A 128 2.87 10.66 1.49
C GLY A 128 3.20 9.20 1.19
N LYS A 129 4.37 8.71 1.67
CA LYS A 129 4.82 7.30 1.46
C LYS A 129 3.75 6.27 1.76
N SER A 130 3.03 6.38 2.88
CA SER A 130 2.01 5.39 3.26
C SER A 130 0.90 5.30 2.21
N ASN A 131 0.37 6.44 1.76
CA ASN A 131 -0.67 6.45 0.71
C ASN A 131 -0.13 5.89 -0.61
N THR A 132 1.10 6.23 -0.97
CA THR A 132 1.77 5.69 -2.16
C THR A 132 1.97 4.18 -2.04
N ALA A 133 2.41 3.67 -0.87
CA ALA A 133 2.59 2.24 -0.63
C ALA A 133 1.27 1.47 -0.74
N PHE A 134 0.16 2.00 -0.20
CA PHE A 134 -1.17 1.41 -0.37
C PHE A 134 -1.54 1.32 -1.85
N ASN A 135 -1.37 2.41 -2.58
CA ASN A 135 -1.67 2.44 -4.02
C ASN A 135 -0.88 1.39 -4.80
N LEU A 136 0.43 1.33 -4.58
CA LEU A 136 1.29 0.35 -5.26
C LEU A 136 0.88 -1.08 -4.92
N SER A 137 0.53 -1.36 -3.67
CA SER A 137 0.05 -2.68 -3.22
C SER A 137 -1.26 -3.08 -3.92
N PHE A 138 -2.21 -2.17 -4.04
CA PHE A 138 -3.47 -2.42 -4.75
C PHE A 138 -3.27 -2.59 -6.26
N GLN A 139 -2.37 -1.81 -6.85
CA GLN A 139 -2.01 -1.98 -8.26
C GLN A 139 -1.35 -3.35 -8.52
N LEU A 140 -0.52 -3.84 -7.60
CA LEU A 140 0.06 -5.18 -7.67
C LEU A 140 -1.00 -6.26 -7.56
N LEU A 141 -1.92 -6.18 -6.60
CA LEU A 141 -3.03 -7.13 -6.48
C LEU A 141 -3.88 -7.19 -7.74
N LYS A 142 -4.16 -6.03 -8.33
CA LYS A 142 -5.02 -5.92 -9.51
C LYS A 142 -4.36 -6.44 -10.78
N LYS A 143 -3.04 -6.25 -10.91
CA LYS A 143 -2.30 -6.52 -12.16
C LYS A 143 -1.51 -7.82 -12.16
N SER A 144 -1.27 -8.39 -10.99
CA SER A 144 -0.46 -9.60 -10.84
C SER A 144 -1.36 -10.81 -10.61
N ASP A 145 -1.23 -11.82 -11.45
CA ASP A 145 -2.01 -13.05 -11.34
C ASP A 145 -1.64 -13.89 -10.10
N TYR A 146 -0.48 -13.65 -9.50
CA TYR A 146 0.05 -14.42 -8.38
C TYR A 146 -0.01 -13.70 -7.03
N CYS A 147 -0.24 -12.39 -6.98
CA CYS A 147 -0.44 -11.67 -5.74
C CYS A 147 -1.91 -11.79 -5.29
N LYS A 148 -2.14 -12.41 -4.13
CA LYS A 148 -3.49 -12.62 -3.59
C LYS A 148 -3.69 -12.03 -2.21
N LYS A 149 -2.62 -11.61 -1.54
CA LYS A 149 -2.64 -11.05 -0.19
C LYS A 149 -1.61 -9.95 -0.03
N ILE A 150 -1.90 -9.00 0.84
CA ILE A 150 -0.96 -7.94 1.26
C ILE A 150 -0.71 -8.11 2.75
N PHE A 151 0.56 -8.06 3.14
CA PHE A 151 0.97 -8.01 4.52
C PHE A 151 1.77 -6.73 4.74
N TYR A 152 1.30 -5.88 5.66
CA TYR A 152 2.04 -4.71 6.11
C TYR A 152 2.78 -5.05 7.39
N VAL A 153 4.10 -4.97 7.36
CA VAL A 153 4.95 -5.26 8.51
C VAL A 153 5.63 -3.97 8.97
N TYR A 154 5.45 -3.62 10.24
CA TYR A 154 6.00 -2.41 10.84
C TYR A 154 6.94 -2.78 11.99
N PRO A 155 8.05 -2.04 12.16
CA PRO A 155 9.01 -2.30 13.24
C PRO A 155 8.48 -1.93 14.64
N PHE A 156 7.45 -1.10 14.73
CA PHE A 156 6.91 -0.58 15.99
C PHE A 156 5.39 -0.53 15.97
N ASN A 157 4.75 -0.83 17.11
CA ASN A 157 3.29 -0.81 17.27
C ASN A 157 2.67 0.57 16.98
N THR A 158 3.36 1.66 17.33
CA THR A 158 2.89 3.02 17.03
C THR A 158 2.72 3.27 15.52
N LEU A 159 3.56 2.66 14.68
CA LEU A 159 3.41 2.74 13.23
C LEU A 159 2.23 1.88 12.72
N VAL A 160 1.94 0.77 13.36
CA VAL A 160 0.74 -0.02 13.07
C VAL A 160 -0.50 0.84 13.30
N GLU A 161 -0.64 1.43 14.50
CA GLU A 161 -1.77 2.29 14.85
C GLU A 161 -1.92 3.49 13.90
N GLN A 162 -0.81 4.17 13.55
CA GLN A 162 -0.84 5.29 12.62
C GLN A 162 -1.30 4.88 11.22
N ASN A 163 -0.87 3.70 10.75
CA ASN A 163 -1.30 3.21 9.44
C ASN A 163 -2.73 2.69 9.46
N MET A 164 -3.17 2.05 10.55
CA MET A 164 -4.57 1.68 10.77
C MET A 164 -5.48 2.93 10.68
N ASN A 165 -5.16 3.99 11.43
CA ASN A 165 -5.88 5.26 11.36
C ASN A 165 -5.87 5.89 9.96
N SER A 166 -4.82 5.67 9.18
CA SER A 166 -4.74 6.14 7.79
C SER A 166 -5.62 5.32 6.87
N MET A 167 -5.69 4.01 7.07
CA MET A 167 -6.61 3.12 6.35
C MET A 167 -8.07 3.44 6.68
N GLU A 168 -8.40 3.67 7.96
CA GLU A 168 -9.75 4.10 8.38
C GLU A 168 -10.21 5.37 7.68
N LYS A 169 -9.31 6.34 7.52
CA LYS A 169 -9.61 7.59 6.79
C LYS A 169 -9.85 7.36 5.30
N ILE A 170 -9.21 6.36 4.71
CA ILE A 170 -9.33 6.06 3.29
C ILE A 170 -10.59 5.24 3.01
N PHE A 171 -10.86 4.25 3.85
CA PHE A 171 -11.91 3.24 3.63
C PHE A 171 -13.17 3.48 4.46
N GLY A 172 -13.15 4.45 5.38
CA GLY A 172 -14.18 4.64 6.39
C GLY A 172 -14.12 3.57 7.49
N GLN A 173 -15.00 3.67 8.47
CA GLN A 173 -15.13 2.70 9.57
C GLN A 173 -15.83 1.42 9.09
N LYS A 174 -15.36 0.81 8.03
CA LYS A 174 -15.84 -0.53 7.66
C LYS A 174 -15.06 -1.53 8.50
N GLN A 175 -15.70 -1.99 9.55
CA GLN A 175 -15.18 -3.00 10.49
C GLN A 175 -14.68 -4.26 9.76
N ASP A 176 -15.24 -4.57 8.60
CA ASP A 176 -14.92 -5.76 7.81
C ASP A 176 -13.51 -5.79 7.22
N ILE A 177 -12.86 -4.62 7.10
CA ILE A 177 -11.49 -4.52 6.56
C ILE A 177 -10.44 -4.64 7.65
N MET A 178 -10.78 -4.28 8.90
CA MET A 178 -9.81 -4.04 9.96
C MET A 178 -10.06 -4.88 11.24
N SER A 179 -11.09 -5.70 11.26
CA SER A 179 -11.49 -6.45 12.44
C SER A 179 -10.59 -7.63 12.81
N ASN A 180 -9.52 -7.90 12.07
CA ASN A 180 -8.76 -9.14 12.19
C ASN A 180 -7.23 -8.97 12.17
N ILE A 181 -6.73 -7.95 12.87
CA ILE A 181 -5.29 -7.88 13.18
C ILE A 181 -5.08 -8.00 14.69
#